data_e2a46618592938dffe2bbb2e2542ad13
#
_entry.id   e2a46618592938dffe2bbb2e2542ad13
#
_cell.length_a   1.000
_cell.length_b   1.000
_cell.length_c   1.000
_cell.angle_alpha   90.00
_cell.angle_beta   90.00
_cell.angle_gamma   90.00
#
_symmetry.space_group_name_H-M   'P 1'
#
loop_
_entity.id
_entity.type
_entity.pdbx_description
1 polymer ?
#
loop_
_entity_poly.entity_id
_entity_poly.type
_entity_poly.pdbx_seq_one_letter_code
_entity_poly.pdbx_strand_id
1 'polypeptide(L)'
;MKQKNYYFLKKIYNYVILSTDKTVVNIIENTGGMMENRFELLSKLKKEKNAVILAHYYTDDEVQKAADYVGDSYFLSEKAKEVKEDVIVMCGVSFMGESVKLLNPHKTVLLPDKTADCPMAHMADVEKIKEVRKKYDDVAVVCYVNSTAELKAHSDVCVTSANALKIVKKLSEKNIFFIPDRHLAHYIAGKVPEKNFIFNEGWCHVHNSLTENEVINMKNRYPEAEILVHPECRSEIVEMGDFVGSTSGIINYASKSSKKDFIVCTEQGVLYELKEKNPDKNFYFPKEKFVCTDMKKITVDKIIETLENNKYEVELNESLIENACRPLENMLKLAE
;
A
#
# COMPACT_ATOMS: atom_id res chain seq x y z
N MET A 1 18.39 -7.15 -16.68
CA MET A 1 17.46 -8.30 -16.87
C MET A 1 18.09 -9.68 -16.57
N LYS A 2 19.34 -9.97 -16.90
CA LYS A 2 19.94 -11.32 -16.71
C LYS A 2 20.32 -11.69 -15.26
N GLN A 3 20.44 -10.76 -14.33
CA GLN A 3 20.91 -11.03 -12.97
C GLN A 3 19.77 -11.36 -11.96
N LYS A 4 18.53 -10.89 -12.21
CA LYS A 4 17.36 -11.15 -11.34
C LYS A 4 16.89 -12.62 -11.38
N ASN A 5 16.99 -13.28 -12.53
CA ASN A 5 16.64 -14.72 -12.65
C ASN A 5 17.63 -15.65 -11.92
N TYR A 6 18.86 -15.21 -11.67
CA TYR A 6 19.90 -16.06 -11.12
C TYR A 6 19.66 -16.47 -9.65
N TYR A 7 19.13 -15.58 -8.82
CA TYR A 7 18.93 -15.86 -7.38
C TYR A 7 17.70 -16.74 -7.11
N PHE A 8 16.62 -16.56 -7.85
CA PHE A 8 15.44 -17.41 -7.72
C PHE A 8 15.73 -18.81 -8.26
N LEU A 9 16.35 -18.91 -9.42
CA LEU A 9 16.82 -20.19 -10.00
C LEU A 9 17.85 -20.87 -9.09
N LYS A 10 18.71 -20.12 -8.40
CA LYS A 10 19.70 -20.69 -7.49
C LYS A 10 19.07 -21.27 -6.21
N LYS A 11 17.97 -20.70 -5.73
CA LYS A 11 17.22 -21.22 -4.58
C LYS A 11 16.44 -22.47 -4.94
N ILE A 12 15.82 -22.49 -6.12
CA ILE A 12 15.19 -23.69 -6.71
C ILE A 12 16.27 -24.75 -7.05
N TYR A 13 17.38 -24.34 -7.64
CA TYR A 13 18.49 -25.22 -8.00
C TYR A 13 19.11 -25.91 -6.78
N ASN A 14 19.26 -25.22 -5.66
CA ASN A 14 19.72 -25.82 -4.40
C ASN A 14 18.69 -26.79 -3.79
N TYR A 15 17.38 -26.60 -4.04
CA TYR A 15 16.34 -27.55 -3.64
C TYR A 15 16.27 -28.77 -4.57
N VAL A 16 16.51 -28.56 -5.88
CA VAL A 16 16.53 -29.61 -6.91
C VAL A 16 17.76 -30.51 -6.78
N ILE A 17 18.94 -29.98 -6.41
CA ILE A 17 20.15 -30.78 -6.18
C ILE A 17 19.98 -31.76 -5.01
N LEU A 18 19.05 -31.50 -4.08
CA LEU A 18 18.75 -32.38 -2.93
C LEU A 18 17.62 -33.37 -3.21
N SER A 19 16.90 -33.25 -4.35
CA SER A 19 15.82 -34.16 -4.73
C SER A 19 16.19 -34.98 -5.96
N THR A 20 16.33 -36.28 -5.77
CA THR A 20 16.47 -37.28 -6.86
C THR A 20 15.13 -37.69 -7.46
N ASP A 21 14.02 -37.06 -7.02
CA ASP A 21 12.66 -37.37 -7.47
C ASP A 21 12.34 -36.66 -8.79
N LYS A 22 12.24 -37.42 -9.87
CA LYS A 22 11.89 -36.93 -11.21
C LYS A 22 10.55 -36.21 -11.27
N THR A 23 9.62 -36.51 -10.32
CA THR A 23 8.32 -35.88 -10.24
C THR A 23 8.44 -34.43 -9.77
N VAL A 24 9.33 -34.17 -8.82
CA VAL A 24 9.60 -32.81 -8.30
C VAL A 24 10.29 -31.97 -9.37
N VAL A 25 11.25 -32.54 -10.10
CA VAL A 25 11.93 -31.84 -11.21
C VAL A 25 10.95 -31.47 -12.32
N ASN A 26 10.09 -32.40 -12.76
CA ASN A 26 9.06 -32.15 -13.78
C ASN A 26 8.02 -31.11 -13.35
N ILE A 27 7.63 -31.07 -12.06
CA ILE A 27 6.72 -30.05 -11.54
C ILE A 27 7.39 -28.67 -11.60
N ILE A 28 8.65 -28.56 -11.23
CA ILE A 28 9.40 -27.29 -11.23
C ILE A 28 9.63 -26.79 -12.66
N GLU A 29 9.98 -27.67 -13.60
CA GLU A 29 10.15 -27.28 -15.00
C GLU A 29 8.82 -26.84 -15.64
N ASN A 30 7.73 -27.56 -15.39
CA ASN A 30 6.41 -27.19 -15.88
C ASN A 30 5.88 -25.88 -15.25
N THR A 31 6.06 -25.68 -13.95
CA THR A 31 5.65 -24.41 -13.29
C THR A 31 6.51 -23.23 -13.73
N GLY A 32 7.82 -23.43 -13.94
CA GLY A 32 8.72 -22.41 -14.48
C GLY A 32 8.35 -21.99 -15.90
N GLY A 33 8.07 -22.95 -16.78
CA GLY A 33 7.63 -22.68 -18.17
C GLY A 33 6.26 -22.00 -18.24
N MET A 34 5.31 -22.38 -17.37
CA MET A 34 4.00 -21.72 -17.29
C MET A 34 4.12 -20.27 -16.78
N MET A 35 4.99 -20.01 -15.81
CA MET A 35 5.24 -18.64 -15.33
C MET A 35 5.87 -17.76 -16.41
N GLU A 36 6.89 -18.26 -17.11
CA GLU A 36 7.57 -17.52 -18.20
C GLU A 36 6.58 -17.14 -19.29
N ASN A 37 5.70 -18.05 -19.68
CA ASN A 37 4.65 -17.81 -20.66
C ASN A 37 3.64 -16.72 -20.20
N ARG A 38 3.25 -16.67 -18.91
CA ARG A 38 2.36 -15.63 -18.37
C ARG A 38 2.99 -14.23 -18.43
N PHE A 39 4.27 -14.09 -18.09
CA PHE A 39 4.97 -12.80 -18.14
C PHE A 39 5.20 -12.32 -19.56
N GLU A 40 5.45 -13.24 -20.51
CA GLU A 40 5.54 -12.93 -21.93
C GLU A 40 4.20 -12.42 -22.48
N LEU A 41 3.10 -13.14 -22.18
CA LEU A 41 1.75 -12.73 -22.56
C LEU A 41 1.41 -11.36 -21.97
N LEU A 42 1.69 -11.14 -20.69
CA LEU A 42 1.46 -9.86 -20.02
C LEU A 42 2.26 -8.72 -20.68
N SER A 43 3.52 -8.97 -21.03
CA SER A 43 4.36 -7.99 -21.74
C SER A 43 3.81 -7.64 -23.11
N LYS A 44 3.23 -8.60 -23.82
CA LYS A 44 2.56 -8.41 -25.11
C LYS A 44 1.30 -7.55 -24.93
N LEU A 45 0.42 -7.95 -24.02
CA LEU A 45 -0.84 -7.23 -23.74
C LEU A 45 -0.60 -5.77 -23.31
N LYS A 46 0.39 -5.52 -22.47
CA LYS A 46 0.78 -4.16 -22.09
C LYS A 46 1.12 -3.29 -23.29
N LYS A 47 1.88 -3.83 -24.25
CA LYS A 47 2.23 -3.08 -25.48
C LYS A 47 1.02 -2.85 -26.37
N GLU A 48 0.19 -3.88 -26.58
CA GLU A 48 -1.00 -3.82 -27.43
C GLU A 48 -2.05 -2.83 -26.89
N LYS A 49 -2.17 -2.73 -25.57
CA LYS A 49 -3.15 -1.86 -24.90
C LYS A 49 -2.59 -0.49 -24.51
N ASN A 50 -1.33 -0.20 -24.79
CA ASN A 50 -0.63 0.97 -24.24
C ASN A 50 -0.85 1.09 -22.72
N ALA A 51 -0.54 0.02 -21.99
CA ALA A 51 -0.87 -0.13 -20.58
C ALA A 51 0.36 -0.13 -19.67
N VAL A 52 0.19 0.45 -18.48
CA VAL A 52 1.15 0.42 -17.37
C VAL A 52 0.54 -0.27 -16.15
N ILE A 53 1.33 -1.02 -15.41
CA ILE A 53 0.91 -1.73 -14.19
C ILE A 53 1.54 -1.06 -12.98
N LEU A 54 0.69 -0.57 -12.08
CA LEU A 54 1.06 -0.02 -10.78
C LEU A 54 0.67 -1.01 -9.70
N ALA A 55 1.59 -1.44 -8.83
CA ALA A 55 1.30 -2.41 -7.77
C ALA A 55 1.68 -1.90 -6.38
N HIS A 56 0.79 -2.14 -5.43
CA HIS A 56 1.08 -1.85 -4.03
C HIS A 56 2.02 -2.92 -3.44
N TYR A 57 2.91 -2.54 -2.51
CA TYR A 57 3.82 -3.44 -1.80
C TYR A 57 3.14 -4.63 -1.10
N TYR A 58 1.83 -4.54 -0.81
CA TYR A 58 1.07 -5.60 -0.13
C TYR A 58 0.47 -6.64 -1.07
N THR A 59 0.67 -6.51 -2.39
CA THR A 59 0.34 -7.57 -3.35
C THR A 59 1.36 -8.71 -3.27
N ASP A 60 1.04 -9.84 -3.88
CA ASP A 60 1.97 -10.97 -3.90
C ASP A 60 3.22 -10.69 -4.74
N ASP A 61 4.31 -11.39 -4.44
CA ASP A 61 5.62 -11.24 -5.09
C ASP A 61 5.53 -11.33 -6.63
N GLU A 62 4.69 -12.22 -7.17
CA GLU A 62 4.49 -12.36 -8.62
C GLU A 62 3.86 -11.10 -9.22
N VAL A 63 2.93 -10.46 -8.52
CA VAL A 63 2.28 -9.23 -8.96
C VAL A 63 3.29 -8.07 -8.90
N GLN A 64 4.07 -7.97 -7.83
CA GLN A 64 5.12 -6.97 -7.72
C GLN A 64 6.17 -7.12 -8.83
N LYS A 65 6.54 -8.36 -9.20
CA LYS A 65 7.43 -8.64 -10.34
C LYS A 65 6.85 -8.23 -11.69
N ALA A 66 5.53 -8.39 -11.86
CA ALA A 66 4.82 -8.06 -13.10
C ALA A 66 4.66 -6.56 -13.31
N ALA A 67 4.70 -5.77 -12.22
CA ALA A 67 4.44 -4.35 -12.25
C ALA A 67 5.59 -3.53 -12.84
N ASP A 68 5.23 -2.40 -13.46
CA ASP A 68 6.19 -1.39 -13.91
C ASP A 68 6.67 -0.53 -12.74
N TYR A 69 5.76 -0.23 -11.82
CA TYR A 69 6.04 0.54 -10.61
C TYR A 69 5.44 -0.16 -9.41
N VAL A 70 6.24 -0.33 -8.36
CA VAL A 70 5.83 -0.88 -7.06
C VAL A 70 6.04 0.17 -5.99
N GLY A 71 5.02 0.42 -5.17
CA GLY A 71 5.09 1.49 -4.18
C GLY A 71 4.01 1.44 -3.11
N ASP A 72 4.05 2.40 -2.19
CA ASP A 72 2.92 2.73 -1.33
C ASP A 72 1.91 3.65 -2.05
N SER A 73 0.79 3.95 -1.40
CA SER A 73 -0.29 4.74 -2.01
C SER A 73 0.15 6.14 -2.45
N TYR A 74 1.11 6.77 -1.75
CA TYR A 74 1.62 8.08 -2.13
C TYR A 74 2.46 8.01 -3.42
N PHE A 75 3.46 7.16 -3.44
CA PHE A 75 4.32 6.94 -4.60
C PHE A 75 3.51 6.56 -5.85
N LEU A 76 2.52 5.67 -5.69
CA LEU A 76 1.69 5.25 -6.82
C LEU A 76 0.77 6.36 -7.32
N SER A 77 0.30 7.26 -6.44
CA SER A 77 -0.47 8.44 -6.85
C SER A 77 0.37 9.43 -7.65
N GLU A 78 1.64 9.66 -7.25
CA GLU A 78 2.57 10.48 -8.03
C GLU A 78 2.84 9.84 -9.40
N LYS A 79 3.17 8.54 -9.43
CA LYS A 79 3.44 7.83 -10.68
C LYS A 79 2.24 7.79 -11.61
N ALA A 80 1.04 7.63 -11.09
CA ALA A 80 -0.17 7.68 -11.91
C ALA A 80 -0.33 8.98 -12.71
N LYS A 81 0.15 10.12 -12.18
CA LYS A 81 0.14 11.41 -12.92
C LYS A 81 1.26 11.51 -13.96
N GLU A 82 2.39 10.84 -13.73
CA GLU A 82 3.57 10.93 -14.60
C GLU A 82 3.50 10.00 -15.82
N VAL A 83 2.83 8.86 -15.71
CA VAL A 83 2.77 7.85 -16.77
C VAL A 83 2.02 8.37 -18.01
N LYS A 84 2.49 7.96 -19.19
CA LYS A 84 1.97 8.43 -20.49
C LYS A 84 0.98 7.44 -21.09
N GLU A 85 0.95 6.24 -20.62
CA GLU A 85 0.08 5.15 -21.09
C GLU A 85 -1.39 5.53 -20.92
N ASP A 86 -2.23 5.08 -21.86
CA ASP A 86 -3.67 5.36 -21.86
C ASP A 86 -4.44 4.48 -20.87
N VAL A 87 -3.89 3.29 -20.58
CA VAL A 87 -4.46 2.32 -19.66
C VAL A 87 -3.58 2.14 -18.43
N ILE A 88 -4.15 2.32 -17.25
CA ILE A 88 -3.48 2.07 -15.97
C ILE A 88 -4.14 0.87 -15.29
N VAL A 89 -3.39 -0.20 -15.08
CA VAL A 89 -3.83 -1.32 -14.23
C VAL A 89 -3.35 -1.06 -12.80
N MET A 90 -4.29 -0.81 -11.91
CA MET A 90 -3.99 -0.58 -10.49
C MET A 90 -4.12 -1.89 -9.71
N CYS A 91 -2.99 -2.52 -9.39
CA CYS A 91 -2.89 -3.71 -8.56
C CYS A 91 -2.93 -3.32 -7.08
N GLY A 92 -4.14 -3.14 -6.58
CA GLY A 92 -4.47 -2.69 -5.23
C GLY A 92 -5.97 -2.83 -4.96
N VAL A 93 -6.45 -2.21 -3.90
CA VAL A 93 -7.86 -2.23 -3.51
C VAL A 93 -8.63 -1.06 -4.13
N SER A 94 -9.96 -1.10 -4.06
CA SER A 94 -10.91 -0.20 -4.74
C SER A 94 -10.57 1.28 -4.61
N PHE A 95 -10.35 1.80 -3.40
CA PHE A 95 -10.05 3.23 -3.18
C PHE A 95 -8.77 3.70 -3.89
N MET A 96 -7.82 2.79 -4.17
CA MET A 96 -6.60 3.11 -4.92
C MET A 96 -6.90 3.29 -6.39
N GLY A 97 -7.74 2.42 -6.97
CA GLY A 97 -8.25 2.58 -8.33
C GLY A 97 -9.04 3.88 -8.48
N GLU A 98 -9.93 4.20 -7.53
CA GLU A 98 -10.64 5.46 -7.49
C GLU A 98 -9.67 6.66 -7.45
N SER A 99 -8.65 6.63 -6.58
CA SER A 99 -7.67 7.71 -6.48
C SER A 99 -6.90 7.91 -7.78
N VAL A 100 -6.51 6.82 -8.46
CA VAL A 100 -5.85 6.88 -9.77
C VAL A 100 -6.81 7.44 -10.83
N LYS A 101 -8.09 7.04 -10.84
CA LYS A 101 -9.10 7.57 -11.78
C LYS A 101 -9.37 9.05 -11.54
N LEU A 102 -9.48 9.49 -10.29
CA LEU A 102 -9.64 10.89 -9.91
C LEU A 102 -8.49 11.77 -10.42
N LEU A 103 -7.25 11.28 -10.33
CA LEU A 103 -6.06 11.99 -10.80
C LEU A 103 -5.86 11.90 -12.33
N ASN A 104 -6.56 10.96 -13.01
CA ASN A 104 -6.46 10.69 -14.44
C ASN A 104 -7.84 10.43 -15.07
N PRO A 105 -8.76 11.41 -15.05
CA PRO A 105 -10.16 11.20 -15.46
C PRO A 105 -10.31 10.74 -16.92
N HIS A 106 -9.35 11.09 -17.77
CA HIS A 106 -9.38 10.77 -19.21
C HIS A 106 -8.75 9.41 -19.54
N LYS A 107 -8.06 8.75 -18.58
CA LYS A 107 -7.44 7.44 -18.79
C LYS A 107 -8.37 6.31 -18.39
N THR A 108 -8.20 5.17 -19.03
CA THR A 108 -8.82 3.93 -18.59
C THR A 108 -8.06 3.39 -17.36
N VAL A 109 -8.74 3.26 -16.22
CA VAL A 109 -8.17 2.69 -14.99
C VAL A 109 -8.87 1.38 -14.70
N LEU A 110 -8.09 0.30 -14.65
CA LEU A 110 -8.59 -1.06 -14.45
C LEU A 110 -8.15 -1.60 -13.08
N LEU A 111 -9.06 -2.29 -12.39
CA LEU A 111 -8.78 -3.06 -11.18
C LEU A 111 -8.81 -4.56 -11.51
N PRO A 112 -7.76 -5.36 -11.27
CA PRO A 112 -7.76 -6.78 -11.60
C PRO A 112 -8.81 -7.60 -10.84
N ASP A 113 -9.26 -7.11 -9.68
CA ASP A 113 -10.36 -7.70 -8.92
C ASP A 113 -11.26 -6.62 -8.30
N LYS A 114 -12.51 -6.54 -8.76
CA LYS A 114 -13.49 -5.57 -8.24
C LYS A 114 -13.95 -5.84 -6.80
N THR A 115 -13.67 -7.03 -6.27
CA THR A 115 -14.01 -7.40 -4.88
C THR A 115 -12.86 -7.11 -3.91
N ALA A 116 -11.70 -6.67 -4.41
CA ALA A 116 -10.58 -6.24 -3.59
C ALA A 116 -10.91 -4.87 -3.00
N ASP A 117 -11.31 -4.84 -1.74
CA ASP A 117 -11.76 -3.62 -1.07
C ASP A 117 -11.06 -3.45 0.29
N CYS A 118 -11.08 -2.23 0.81
CA CYS A 118 -10.51 -1.93 2.12
C CYS A 118 -11.65 -1.65 3.11
N PRO A 119 -11.89 -2.51 4.11
CA PRO A 119 -12.95 -2.26 5.09
C PRO A 119 -12.81 -0.90 5.79
N MET A 120 -11.58 -0.44 6.04
CA MET A 120 -11.32 0.86 6.66
C MET A 120 -11.86 2.03 5.81
N ALA A 121 -11.87 1.90 4.48
CA ALA A 121 -12.34 2.96 3.59
C ALA A 121 -13.82 3.33 3.82
N HIS A 122 -14.58 2.44 4.45
CA HIS A 122 -15.99 2.60 4.78
C HIS A 122 -16.25 2.91 6.27
N MET A 123 -15.19 3.14 7.06
CA MET A 123 -15.31 3.41 8.50
C MET A 123 -15.43 4.91 8.84
N ALA A 124 -15.71 5.77 7.87
CA ALA A 124 -16.07 7.16 8.07
C ALA A 124 -17.39 7.46 7.37
N ASP A 125 -18.04 8.56 7.77
CA ASP A 125 -19.39 8.94 7.36
C ASP A 125 -19.42 10.42 6.97
N VAL A 126 -20.04 10.72 5.82
CA VAL A 126 -20.25 12.09 5.33
C VAL A 126 -21.09 12.92 6.29
N GLU A 127 -22.10 12.33 6.92
CA GLU A 127 -22.91 13.05 7.90
C GLU A 127 -22.08 13.46 9.12
N LYS A 128 -21.16 12.61 9.54
CA LYS A 128 -20.21 12.96 10.61
C LYS A 128 -19.30 14.13 10.23
N ILE A 129 -18.83 14.16 8.97
CA ILE A 129 -18.06 15.31 8.46
C ILE A 129 -18.90 16.61 8.57
N LYS A 130 -20.17 16.56 8.14
CA LYS A 130 -21.09 17.71 8.22
C LYS A 130 -21.36 18.16 9.67
N GLU A 131 -21.54 17.21 10.60
CA GLU A 131 -21.69 17.50 12.02
C GLU A 131 -20.46 18.21 12.61
N VAL A 132 -19.26 17.70 12.30
CA VAL A 132 -18.01 18.29 12.77
C VAL A 132 -17.84 19.71 12.23
N ARG A 133 -18.12 19.93 10.92
CA ARG A 133 -18.06 21.27 10.31
C ARG A 133 -19.09 22.26 10.92
N LYS A 134 -20.24 21.77 11.37
CA LYS A 134 -21.21 22.61 12.08
C LYS A 134 -20.75 22.99 13.50
N LYS A 135 -19.95 22.14 14.12
CA LYS A 135 -19.49 22.31 15.51
C LYS A 135 -18.23 23.16 15.62
N TYR A 136 -17.39 23.18 14.61
CA TYR A 136 -16.10 23.87 14.61
C TYR A 136 -15.98 24.75 13.37
N ASP A 137 -15.91 26.08 13.54
CA ASP A 137 -15.78 27.05 12.45
C ASP A 137 -14.39 26.97 11.75
N ASP A 138 -13.35 26.63 12.53
CA ASP A 138 -11.97 26.49 12.09
C ASP A 138 -11.56 25.00 12.12
N VAL A 139 -11.97 24.21 11.12
CA VAL A 139 -11.68 22.79 11.02
C VAL A 139 -11.25 22.37 9.61
N ALA A 140 -10.12 21.68 9.51
CA ALA A 140 -9.74 20.95 8.32
C ALA A 140 -10.13 19.46 8.45
N VAL A 141 -10.82 18.95 7.44
CA VAL A 141 -11.08 17.51 7.29
C VAL A 141 -9.92 16.88 6.53
N VAL A 142 -9.10 16.16 7.26
CA VAL A 142 -7.91 15.46 6.73
C VAL A 142 -8.27 14.01 6.45
N CYS A 143 -8.31 13.65 5.18
CA CYS A 143 -8.75 12.34 4.71
C CYS A 143 -7.55 11.47 4.37
N TYR A 144 -7.30 10.41 5.13
CA TYR A 144 -6.38 9.37 4.72
C TYR A 144 -6.89 8.73 3.41
N VAL A 145 -6.01 8.55 2.42
CA VAL A 145 -6.40 8.08 1.06
C VAL A 145 -7.13 6.74 1.07
N ASN A 146 -7.00 5.96 2.16
CA ASN A 146 -7.73 4.72 2.38
C ASN A 146 -9.21 5.00 2.72
N SER A 147 -9.86 5.73 1.83
CA SER A 147 -11.25 6.23 1.92
C SER A 147 -11.88 6.20 0.52
N THR A 148 -13.20 6.14 0.46
CA THR A 148 -13.95 6.21 -0.80
C THR A 148 -13.79 7.58 -1.48
N ALA A 149 -14.05 7.64 -2.79
CA ALA A 149 -14.08 8.91 -3.53
C ALA A 149 -15.10 9.89 -2.92
N GLU A 150 -16.22 9.39 -2.39
CA GLU A 150 -17.24 10.21 -1.74
C GLU A 150 -16.71 10.91 -0.48
N LEU A 151 -16.00 10.19 0.40
CA LEU A 151 -15.39 10.79 1.58
C LEU A 151 -14.32 11.82 1.20
N LYS A 152 -13.53 11.53 0.16
CA LYS A 152 -12.56 12.49 -0.39
C LYS A 152 -13.23 13.77 -0.86
N ALA A 153 -14.38 13.67 -1.57
CA ALA A 153 -15.12 14.82 -2.07
C ALA A 153 -15.61 15.78 -0.95
N HIS A 154 -15.79 15.29 0.27
CA HIS A 154 -16.20 16.07 1.43
C HIS A 154 -15.03 16.53 2.32
N SER A 155 -13.79 16.27 1.90
CA SER A 155 -12.57 16.57 2.64
C SER A 155 -11.83 17.79 2.09
N ASP A 156 -10.93 18.38 2.88
CA ASP A 156 -10.13 19.53 2.45
C ASP A 156 -8.80 19.10 1.83
N VAL A 157 -8.21 18.03 2.36
CA VAL A 157 -6.96 17.47 1.89
C VAL A 157 -6.90 15.98 2.14
N CYS A 158 -6.36 15.25 1.18
CA CYS A 158 -5.96 13.86 1.40
C CYS A 158 -4.54 13.78 1.99
N VAL A 159 -4.26 12.67 2.67
CA VAL A 159 -2.94 12.35 3.20
C VAL A 159 -2.65 10.87 3.06
N THR A 160 -1.37 10.50 3.13
CA THR A 160 -0.90 9.13 3.31
C THR A 160 -0.07 9.03 4.57
N SER A 161 0.26 7.82 5.03
CA SER A 161 1.21 7.62 6.13
C SER A 161 2.59 8.25 5.87
N ALA A 162 2.95 8.46 4.59
CA ALA A 162 4.22 9.07 4.20
C ALA A 162 4.26 10.60 4.38
N ASN A 163 3.13 11.29 4.22
CA ASN A 163 3.08 12.75 4.15
C ASN A 163 2.16 13.43 5.17
N ALA A 164 1.35 12.66 5.92
CA ALA A 164 0.35 13.22 6.83
C ALA A 164 0.94 14.24 7.84
N LEU A 165 2.07 13.91 8.47
CA LEU A 165 2.72 14.83 9.41
C LEU A 165 3.14 16.14 8.74
N LYS A 166 3.73 16.06 7.55
CA LYS A 166 4.18 17.24 6.79
C LYS A 166 3.01 18.13 6.40
N ILE A 167 1.92 17.52 5.93
CA ILE A 167 0.72 18.25 5.49
C ILE A 167 0.01 18.88 6.66
N VAL A 168 -0.27 18.13 7.74
CA VAL A 168 -0.98 18.65 8.92
C VAL A 168 -0.25 19.85 9.55
N LYS A 169 1.10 19.85 9.56
CA LYS A 169 1.89 21.01 10.02
C LYS A 169 1.72 22.25 9.15
N LYS A 170 1.40 22.09 7.85
CA LYS A 170 1.21 23.20 6.91
C LYS A 170 -0.21 23.78 6.94
N LEU A 171 -1.18 23.05 7.50
CA LEU A 171 -2.56 23.54 7.59
C LEU A 171 -2.65 24.73 8.56
N SER A 172 -3.46 25.73 8.20
CA SER A 172 -3.73 26.90 9.05
C SER A 172 -4.70 26.58 10.19
N GLU A 173 -5.65 25.68 9.93
CA GLU A 173 -6.74 25.34 10.82
C GLU A 173 -6.20 24.72 12.12
N LYS A 174 -6.78 25.15 13.23
CA LYS A 174 -6.43 24.65 14.55
C LYS A 174 -7.04 23.29 14.84
N ASN A 175 -8.27 23.06 14.35
CA ASN A 175 -8.99 21.82 14.54
C ASN A 175 -8.77 20.90 13.34
N ILE A 176 -8.41 19.65 13.60
CA ILE A 176 -8.17 18.64 12.57
C ILE A 176 -9.13 17.47 12.77
N PHE A 177 -10.08 17.29 11.87
CA PHE A 177 -10.88 16.07 11.82
C PHE A 177 -10.19 15.06 10.93
N PHE A 178 -9.57 14.06 11.52
CA PHE A 178 -8.79 13.05 10.79
C PHE A 178 -9.63 11.80 10.57
N ILE A 179 -9.80 11.40 9.32
CA ILE A 179 -10.57 10.23 8.90
C ILE A 179 -9.75 9.34 7.96
N PRO A 180 -10.04 8.01 7.82
CA PRO A 180 -10.86 7.22 8.74
C PRO A 180 -10.05 6.62 9.90
N ASP A 181 -8.70 6.49 9.78
CA ASP A 181 -7.83 5.73 10.68
C ASP A 181 -7.48 6.49 11.97
N ARG A 182 -7.93 5.95 13.11
CA ARG A 182 -7.66 6.52 14.42
C ARG A 182 -6.19 6.38 14.86
N HIS A 183 -5.53 5.28 14.51
CA HIS A 183 -4.17 5.01 14.97
C HIS A 183 -3.18 5.96 14.31
N LEU A 184 -3.27 6.11 12.97
CA LEU A 184 -2.50 7.11 12.25
C LEU A 184 -2.80 8.53 12.79
N ALA A 185 -4.09 8.83 13.05
CA ALA A 185 -4.48 10.11 13.63
C ALA A 185 -3.83 10.37 15.00
N HIS A 186 -3.83 9.39 15.92
CA HIS A 186 -3.17 9.50 17.22
C HIS A 186 -1.66 9.68 17.09
N TYR A 187 -1.02 8.93 16.19
CA TYR A 187 0.41 9.09 15.92
C TYR A 187 0.75 10.51 15.45
N ILE A 188 -0.05 11.06 14.51
CA ILE A 188 0.16 12.44 14.01
C ILE A 188 -0.13 13.45 15.11
N ALA A 189 -1.21 13.30 15.86
CA ALA A 189 -1.58 14.20 16.97
C ALA A 189 -0.47 14.31 18.01
N GLY A 190 0.19 13.22 18.37
CA GLY A 190 1.34 13.22 19.27
C GLY A 190 2.56 13.99 18.76
N LYS A 191 2.64 14.27 17.44
CA LYS A 191 3.73 15.03 16.81
C LYS A 191 3.41 16.50 16.52
N VAL A 192 2.13 16.91 16.72
CA VAL A 192 1.63 18.28 16.51
C VAL A 192 0.68 18.68 17.66
N PRO A 193 1.20 18.77 18.88
CA PRO A 193 0.39 19.01 20.09
C PRO A 193 -0.32 20.38 20.09
N GLU A 194 0.07 21.30 19.22
CA GLU A 194 -0.55 22.61 19.02
C GLU A 194 -1.89 22.53 18.26
N LYS A 195 -2.20 21.41 17.61
CA LYS A 195 -3.46 21.18 16.90
C LYS A 195 -4.43 20.39 17.77
N ASN A 196 -5.71 20.69 17.64
CA ASN A 196 -6.78 19.96 18.29
C ASN A 196 -7.34 18.89 17.35
N PHE A 197 -7.10 17.61 17.67
CA PHE A 197 -7.58 16.50 16.85
C PHE A 197 -8.96 16.03 17.27
N ILE A 198 -9.81 15.84 16.28
CA ILE A 198 -11.09 15.15 16.38
C ILE A 198 -10.89 13.82 15.69
N PHE A 199 -11.05 12.73 16.44
CA PHE A 199 -10.77 11.38 15.95
C PHE A 199 -12.02 10.71 15.38
N ASN A 200 -11.83 9.96 14.31
CA ASN A 200 -12.78 8.97 13.81
C ASN A 200 -12.43 7.60 14.39
N GLU A 201 -13.41 6.69 14.46
CA GLU A 201 -13.26 5.38 15.10
C GLU A 201 -12.94 4.25 14.09
N GLY A 202 -12.29 4.57 12.97
CA GLY A 202 -11.85 3.59 11.98
C GLY A 202 -10.44 3.06 12.27
N TRP A 203 -10.10 1.91 11.70
CA TRP A 203 -8.77 1.28 11.82
C TRP A 203 -8.50 0.28 10.71
N CYS A 204 -7.22 0.03 10.41
CA CYS A 204 -6.81 -1.07 9.56
C CYS A 204 -6.91 -2.40 10.32
N HIS A 205 -7.72 -3.35 9.83
CA HIS A 205 -7.92 -4.64 10.48
C HIS A 205 -6.63 -5.48 10.54
N VAL A 206 -5.71 -5.31 9.59
CA VAL A 206 -4.40 -5.99 9.60
C VAL A 206 -3.55 -5.44 10.75
N HIS A 207 -3.21 -4.15 10.70
CA HIS A 207 -2.32 -3.53 11.67
C HIS A 207 -2.89 -3.53 13.10
N ASN A 208 -4.20 -3.31 13.26
CA ASN A 208 -4.86 -3.39 14.56
C ASN A 208 -4.89 -4.80 15.16
N SER A 209 -4.65 -5.85 14.36
CA SER A 209 -4.63 -7.24 14.83
C SER A 209 -3.33 -7.63 15.53
N LEU A 210 -2.26 -6.83 15.38
CA LEU A 210 -0.98 -7.07 16.03
C LEU A 210 -1.07 -6.74 17.51
N THR A 211 -0.55 -7.61 18.35
CA THR A 211 -0.55 -7.45 19.81
C THR A 211 0.86 -7.15 20.34
N GLU A 212 0.93 -6.42 21.46
CA GLU A 212 2.18 -6.12 22.15
C GLU A 212 2.97 -7.39 22.49
N ASN A 213 2.29 -8.44 22.98
CA ASN A 213 2.91 -9.71 23.31
C ASN A 213 3.59 -10.39 22.11
N GLU A 214 3.00 -10.30 20.90
CA GLU A 214 3.61 -10.86 19.69
C GLU A 214 4.93 -10.13 19.37
N VAL A 215 4.97 -8.81 19.53
CA VAL A 215 6.17 -8.00 19.31
C VAL A 215 7.23 -8.29 20.38
N ILE A 216 6.85 -8.34 21.68
CA ILE A 216 7.73 -8.67 22.80
C ILE A 216 8.36 -10.06 22.61
N ASN A 217 7.56 -11.05 22.24
CA ASN A 217 8.05 -12.41 22.01
C ASN A 217 9.08 -12.45 20.86
N MET A 218 8.83 -11.68 19.80
CA MET A 218 9.76 -11.59 18.66
C MET A 218 11.04 -10.86 19.09
N LYS A 219 10.94 -9.77 19.85
CA LYS A 219 12.10 -9.03 20.38
C LYS A 219 12.94 -9.88 21.33
N ASN A 220 12.31 -10.69 22.17
CA ASN A 220 13.01 -11.64 23.06
C ASN A 220 13.78 -12.71 22.25
N ARG A 221 13.24 -13.13 21.11
CA ARG A 221 13.89 -14.10 20.22
C ARG A 221 15.04 -13.47 19.41
N TYR A 222 14.91 -12.19 19.06
CA TYR A 222 15.90 -11.44 18.29
C TYR A 222 16.21 -10.10 18.99
N PRO A 223 16.96 -10.12 20.10
CA PRO A 223 17.13 -8.96 20.97
C PRO A 223 17.86 -7.79 20.31
N GLU A 224 18.71 -8.05 19.30
CA GLU A 224 19.44 -7.01 18.55
C GLU A 224 18.66 -6.41 17.37
N ALA A 225 17.54 -7.02 16.98
CA ALA A 225 16.75 -6.55 15.86
C ALA A 225 16.04 -5.23 16.17
N GLU A 226 16.12 -4.26 15.26
CA GLU A 226 15.34 -3.02 15.33
C GLU A 226 13.88 -3.26 14.96
N ILE A 227 12.96 -2.62 15.66
CA ILE A 227 11.52 -2.72 15.47
C ILE A 227 11.07 -1.60 14.51
N LEU A 228 10.55 -1.98 13.34
CA LEU A 228 10.06 -1.06 12.32
C LEU A 228 8.53 -1.12 12.28
N VAL A 229 7.85 0.00 12.57
CA VAL A 229 6.41 0.01 12.81
C VAL A 229 5.69 0.91 11.81
N HIS A 230 4.59 0.41 11.26
CA HIS A 230 3.66 1.24 10.50
C HIS A 230 2.71 1.99 11.47
N PRO A 231 2.43 3.30 11.26
CA PRO A 231 1.64 4.10 12.21
C PRO A 231 0.14 3.74 12.26
N GLU A 232 -0.35 2.83 11.42
CA GLU A 232 -1.67 2.21 11.56
C GLU A 232 -1.72 1.14 12.67
N CYS A 233 -0.58 0.76 13.25
CA CYS A 233 -0.54 -0.10 14.43
C CYS A 233 -1.07 0.66 15.66
N ARG A 234 -1.52 -0.09 16.66
CA ARG A 234 -1.95 0.49 17.95
C ARG A 234 -0.80 1.26 18.59
N SER A 235 -1.15 2.27 19.43
CA SER A 235 -0.18 3.15 20.09
C SER A 235 0.89 2.39 20.87
N GLU A 236 0.49 1.33 21.60
CA GLU A 236 1.41 0.51 22.37
C GLU A 236 2.49 -0.17 21.49
N ILE A 237 2.16 -0.51 20.23
CA ILE A 237 3.12 -1.04 19.27
C ILE A 237 3.99 0.08 18.67
N VAL A 238 3.38 1.22 18.39
CA VAL A 238 4.08 2.40 17.87
C VAL A 238 5.15 2.88 18.85
N GLU A 239 4.86 2.85 20.16
CA GLU A 239 5.79 3.22 21.23
C GLU A 239 6.99 2.26 21.36
N MET A 240 6.87 1.02 20.90
CA MET A 240 7.97 0.04 20.87
C MET A 240 8.91 0.21 19.67
N GLY A 241 8.52 1.02 18.67
CA GLY A 241 9.26 1.14 17.42
C GLY A 241 10.56 1.92 17.52
N ASP A 242 11.66 1.34 17.07
CA ASP A 242 12.92 2.07 16.82
C ASP A 242 12.75 3.02 15.63
N PHE A 243 11.88 2.66 14.69
CA PHE A 243 11.45 3.50 13.58
C PHE A 243 9.95 3.36 13.35
N VAL A 244 9.26 4.50 13.17
CA VAL A 244 7.83 4.54 12.80
C VAL A 244 7.67 5.34 11.53
N GLY A 245 7.06 4.74 10.51
CA GLY A 245 6.86 5.40 9.22
C GLY A 245 6.02 4.59 8.23
N SER A 246 5.80 5.17 7.04
CA SER A 246 5.11 4.51 5.94
C SER A 246 5.84 3.25 5.47
N THR A 247 5.20 2.44 4.64
CA THR A 247 5.82 1.25 4.05
C THR A 247 7.11 1.59 3.29
N SER A 248 7.09 2.64 2.45
CA SER A 248 8.31 3.15 1.80
C SER A 248 9.34 3.66 2.82
N GLY A 249 8.90 4.29 3.89
CA GLY A 249 9.75 4.74 5.00
C GLY A 249 10.48 3.58 5.68
N ILE A 250 9.78 2.50 5.98
CA ILE A 250 10.32 1.25 6.56
C ILE A 250 11.37 0.65 5.63
N ILE A 251 11.08 0.52 4.33
CA ILE A 251 12.01 -0.01 3.34
C ILE A 251 13.28 0.86 3.27
N ASN A 252 13.12 2.18 3.21
CA ASN A 252 14.22 3.12 3.12
C ASN A 252 15.08 3.14 4.41
N TYR A 253 14.43 3.06 5.57
CA TYR A 253 15.14 2.96 6.86
C TYR A 253 15.97 1.69 6.91
N ALA A 254 15.37 0.54 6.61
CA ALA A 254 16.07 -0.74 6.57
C ALA A 254 17.26 -0.72 5.60
N SER A 255 17.14 -0.03 4.45
CA SER A 255 18.22 0.07 3.45
C SER A 255 19.38 0.95 3.93
N LYS A 256 19.11 1.99 4.72
CA LYS A 256 20.13 2.92 5.22
C LYS A 256 20.76 2.50 6.55
N SER A 257 20.05 1.72 7.37
CA SER A 257 20.54 1.24 8.67
C SER A 257 21.73 0.31 8.50
N SER A 258 22.72 0.42 9.39
CA SER A 258 23.84 -0.52 9.50
C SER A 258 23.45 -1.85 10.14
N LYS A 259 22.28 -1.93 10.77
CA LYS A 259 21.75 -3.17 11.38
C LYS A 259 21.39 -4.18 10.30
N LYS A 260 21.40 -5.46 10.68
CA LYS A 260 21.08 -6.56 9.78
C LYS A 260 19.76 -7.24 10.08
N ASP A 261 19.26 -7.09 11.30
CA ASP A 261 18.09 -7.80 11.82
C ASP A 261 16.99 -6.80 12.14
N PHE A 262 15.78 -7.04 11.60
CA PHE A 262 14.63 -6.15 11.75
C PHE A 262 13.36 -6.95 12.06
N ILE A 263 12.62 -6.47 13.04
CA ILE A 263 11.25 -6.91 13.33
C ILE A 263 10.31 -5.95 12.60
N VAL A 264 9.52 -6.47 11.68
CA VAL A 264 8.69 -5.65 10.77
C VAL A 264 7.23 -5.73 11.17
N CYS A 265 6.70 -4.64 11.72
CA CYS A 265 5.33 -4.48 12.17
C CYS A 265 4.48 -3.79 11.09
N THR A 266 4.41 -4.39 9.91
CA THR A 266 3.51 -4.06 8.81
C THR A 266 3.19 -5.30 7.98
N GLU A 267 2.30 -5.18 7.00
CA GLU A 267 1.83 -6.28 6.14
C GLU A 267 2.98 -6.98 5.42
N GLN A 268 2.93 -8.34 5.37
CA GLN A 268 4.05 -9.19 4.95
C GLN A 268 4.47 -9.04 3.48
N GLY A 269 3.60 -8.54 2.59
CA GLY A 269 3.95 -8.31 1.18
C GLY A 269 5.14 -7.37 0.98
N VAL A 270 5.43 -6.51 1.97
CA VAL A 270 6.61 -5.66 1.96
C VAL A 270 7.93 -6.45 1.95
N LEU A 271 7.90 -7.73 2.36
CA LEU A 271 9.09 -8.59 2.42
C LEU A 271 9.79 -8.73 1.06
N TYR A 272 9.02 -8.79 -0.02
CA TYR A 272 9.58 -8.88 -1.37
C TYR A 272 10.55 -7.73 -1.63
N GLU A 273 10.10 -6.50 -1.47
CA GLU A 273 10.91 -5.31 -1.73
C GLU A 273 12.03 -5.12 -0.69
N LEU A 274 11.77 -5.46 0.58
CA LEU A 274 12.81 -5.47 1.62
C LEU A 274 13.97 -6.39 1.26
N LYS A 275 13.69 -7.59 0.77
CA LYS A 275 14.71 -8.56 0.37
C LYS A 275 15.41 -8.21 -0.94
N GLU A 276 14.67 -7.69 -1.95
CA GLU A 276 15.27 -7.23 -3.19
C GLU A 276 16.31 -6.12 -2.96
N LYS A 277 15.99 -5.16 -2.06
CA LYS A 277 16.90 -4.05 -1.75
C LYS A 277 17.99 -4.40 -0.73
N ASN A 278 17.75 -5.39 0.10
CA ASN A 278 18.63 -5.75 1.22
C ASN A 278 18.81 -7.28 1.32
N PRO A 279 19.46 -7.94 0.36
CA PRO A 279 19.59 -9.40 0.31
C PRO A 279 20.34 -9.98 1.52
N ASP A 280 21.21 -9.19 2.16
CA ASP A 280 22.05 -9.61 3.29
C ASP A 280 21.42 -9.33 4.68
N LYS A 281 20.17 -8.81 4.70
CA LYS A 281 19.45 -8.46 5.94
C LYS A 281 18.34 -9.46 6.25
N ASN A 282 18.01 -9.60 7.52
CA ASN A 282 16.97 -10.49 8.01
C ASN A 282 15.75 -9.67 8.45
N PHE A 283 14.56 -10.16 8.08
CA PHE A 283 13.29 -9.53 8.39
C PHE A 283 12.37 -10.54 9.05
N TYR A 284 11.91 -10.22 10.25
CA TYR A 284 11.07 -11.06 11.09
C TYR A 284 9.70 -10.41 11.26
N PHE A 285 8.64 -11.18 11.09
CA PHE A 285 7.28 -10.69 11.28
C PHE A 285 6.73 -11.26 12.58
N PRO A 286 6.20 -10.42 13.50
CA PRO A 286 5.72 -10.88 14.80
C PRO A 286 4.56 -11.85 14.72
N LYS A 287 3.79 -11.79 13.62
CA LYS A 287 2.60 -12.61 13.37
C LYS A 287 2.80 -13.47 12.13
N GLU A 288 2.44 -14.76 12.21
CA GLU A 288 2.61 -15.73 11.12
C GLU A 288 1.81 -15.36 9.87
N LYS A 289 0.58 -14.86 10.04
CA LYS A 289 -0.30 -14.41 8.95
C LYS A 289 -0.63 -12.93 9.12
N PHE A 290 0.33 -12.08 8.80
CA PHE A 290 0.18 -10.64 8.87
C PHE A 290 -0.07 -10.08 7.46
N VAL A 291 -1.19 -10.50 6.85
CA VAL A 291 -1.52 -10.27 5.43
C VAL A 291 -2.86 -9.57 5.27
N CYS A 292 -2.95 -8.70 4.28
CA CYS A 292 -4.20 -8.13 3.81
C CYS A 292 -4.83 -9.06 2.76
N THR A 293 -5.88 -9.77 3.15
CA THR A 293 -6.56 -10.74 2.27
C THR A 293 -7.12 -10.09 1.00
N ASP A 294 -7.49 -8.83 1.06
CA ASP A 294 -8.00 -8.09 -0.10
C ASP A 294 -6.89 -7.76 -1.12
N MET A 295 -5.70 -7.37 -0.65
CA MET A 295 -4.54 -7.20 -1.53
C MET A 295 -4.10 -8.51 -2.18
N LYS A 296 -4.28 -9.65 -1.49
CA LYS A 296 -3.96 -10.99 -2.01
C LYS A 296 -4.98 -11.54 -3.02
N LYS A 297 -6.11 -10.87 -3.22
CA LYS A 297 -7.03 -11.18 -4.32
C LYS A 297 -6.46 -10.85 -5.69
N ILE A 298 -5.49 -9.93 -5.76
CA ILE A 298 -4.83 -9.54 -7.00
C ILE A 298 -3.81 -10.60 -7.39
N THR A 299 -3.95 -11.15 -8.60
CA THR A 299 -3.04 -12.17 -9.16
C THR A 299 -2.63 -11.80 -10.58
N VAL A 300 -1.53 -12.37 -11.06
CA VAL A 300 -1.05 -12.16 -12.45
C VAL A 300 -2.09 -12.63 -13.47
N ASP A 301 -2.79 -13.73 -13.21
CA ASP A 301 -3.83 -14.24 -14.10
C ASP A 301 -5.02 -13.27 -14.21
N LYS A 302 -5.43 -12.63 -13.10
CA LYS A 302 -6.46 -11.59 -13.12
C LYS A 302 -6.00 -10.32 -13.84
N ILE A 303 -4.72 -9.95 -13.76
CA ILE A 303 -4.17 -8.82 -14.51
C ILE A 303 -4.25 -9.13 -16.02
N ILE A 304 -3.88 -10.34 -16.44
CA ILE A 304 -3.97 -10.79 -17.83
C ILE A 304 -5.43 -10.75 -18.29
N GLU A 305 -6.35 -11.39 -17.55
CA GLU A 305 -7.78 -11.42 -17.87
C GLU A 305 -8.37 -10.00 -18.00
N THR A 306 -7.96 -9.11 -17.12
CA THR A 306 -8.41 -7.71 -17.11
C THR A 306 -7.96 -6.97 -18.36
N LEU A 307 -6.69 -7.12 -18.76
CA LEU A 307 -6.15 -6.51 -19.96
C LEU A 307 -6.74 -7.11 -21.26
N GLU A 308 -6.92 -8.43 -21.32
CA GLU A 308 -7.51 -9.10 -22.49
C GLU A 308 -8.94 -8.60 -22.78
N ASN A 309 -9.72 -8.44 -21.73
CA ASN A 309 -11.17 -8.23 -21.83
C ASN A 309 -11.60 -6.79 -21.50
N ASN A 310 -10.68 -5.89 -21.14
CA ASN A 310 -10.96 -4.54 -20.62
C ASN A 310 -12.00 -4.57 -19.48
N LYS A 311 -11.85 -5.52 -18.56
CA LYS A 311 -12.78 -5.71 -17.44
C LYS A 311 -12.45 -4.81 -16.27
N TYR A 312 -13.50 -4.49 -15.50
CA TYR A 312 -13.40 -3.82 -14.20
C TYR A 312 -12.78 -2.43 -14.28
N GLU A 313 -13.20 -1.64 -15.30
CA GLU A 313 -12.89 -0.23 -15.35
C GLU A 313 -13.50 0.49 -14.14
N VAL A 314 -12.72 1.39 -13.55
CA VAL A 314 -13.17 2.27 -12.48
C VAL A 314 -13.98 3.40 -13.09
N GLU A 315 -15.28 3.39 -12.83
CA GLU A 315 -16.21 4.40 -13.29
C GLU A 315 -16.62 5.31 -12.14
N LEU A 316 -16.46 6.62 -12.31
CA LEU A 316 -16.88 7.65 -11.37
C LEU A 316 -17.68 8.70 -12.15
N ASN A 317 -18.73 9.24 -11.54
CA ASN A 317 -19.48 10.33 -12.19
C ASN A 317 -18.68 11.65 -12.17
N GLU A 318 -18.92 12.51 -13.16
CA GLU A 318 -18.16 13.75 -13.35
C GLU A 318 -18.17 14.67 -12.12
N SER A 319 -19.32 14.84 -11.48
CA SER A 319 -19.43 15.67 -10.27
C SER A 319 -18.58 15.13 -9.10
N LEU A 320 -18.52 13.80 -8.95
CA LEU A 320 -17.67 13.18 -7.92
C LEU A 320 -16.19 13.35 -8.25
N ILE A 321 -15.81 13.21 -9.52
CA ILE A 321 -14.45 13.44 -10.00
C ILE A 321 -14.01 14.87 -9.65
N GLU A 322 -14.80 15.88 -10.03
CA GLU A 322 -14.48 17.29 -9.78
C GLU A 322 -14.26 17.59 -8.29
N ASN A 323 -15.14 17.09 -7.42
CA ASN A 323 -15.08 17.36 -5.99
C ASN A 323 -13.98 16.57 -5.26
N ALA A 324 -13.77 15.29 -5.63
CA ALA A 324 -12.82 14.40 -4.95
C ALA A 324 -11.37 14.55 -5.46
N CYS A 325 -11.16 15.09 -6.66
CA CYS A 325 -9.83 15.32 -7.20
C CYS A 325 -9.07 16.38 -6.41
N ARG A 326 -9.75 17.48 -6.03
CA ARG A 326 -9.12 18.62 -5.32
C ARG A 326 -8.39 18.22 -4.03
N PRO A 327 -8.96 17.43 -3.10
CA PRO A 327 -8.22 16.99 -1.90
C PRO A 327 -6.99 16.14 -2.19
N LEU A 328 -7.00 15.33 -3.27
CA LEU A 328 -5.84 14.56 -3.72
C LEU A 328 -4.77 15.47 -4.32
N GLU A 329 -5.14 16.45 -5.13
CA GLU A 329 -4.21 17.44 -5.67
C GLU A 329 -3.59 18.31 -4.57
N ASN A 330 -4.39 18.70 -3.57
CA ASN A 330 -3.89 19.40 -2.39
C ASN A 330 -2.86 18.55 -1.64
N MET A 331 -3.06 17.24 -1.52
CA MET A 331 -2.09 16.31 -0.95
C MET A 331 -0.76 16.39 -1.71
N LEU A 332 -0.78 16.23 -3.03
CA LEU A 332 0.43 16.23 -3.85
C LEU A 332 1.16 17.57 -3.72
N LYS A 333 0.44 18.69 -3.85
CA LYS A 333 0.98 20.04 -3.73
C LYS A 333 1.58 20.36 -2.35
N LEU A 334 0.92 19.96 -1.27
CA LEU A 334 1.41 20.23 0.09
C LEU A 334 2.53 19.27 0.52
N ALA A 335 2.65 18.11 -0.14
CA ALA A 335 3.74 17.16 0.10
C ALA A 335 5.07 17.59 -0.53
N GLU A 336 5.07 18.49 -1.51
CA GLU A 336 6.28 19.17 -2.03
C GLU A 336 6.90 20.08 -0.95
#